data_c104e9ae900f4e20deac43abb4feb291
#
_entry.id   c104e9ae900f4e20deac43abb4feb291
#
_cell.length_a   1.000
_cell.length_b   1.000
_cell.length_c   1.000
_cell.angle_alpha   90.00
_cell.angle_beta   90.00
_cell.angle_gamma   90.00
#
_symmetry.space_group_name_H-M   'P 1'
#
loop_
_entity.id
_entity.type
_entity.pdbx_description
1 polymer ?
#
loop_
_entity_poly.entity_id
_entity_poly.type
_entity_poly.pdbx_seq_one_letter_code
_entity_poly.pdbx_strand_id
1 'polypeptide(L)'
;DGLEGLWNISGFDTVSDERNSSKPKNKPIYKIFKYTLPIAERTHIDLPLGAQILRVDGLDGGLWVWAMVDTTASLERREFALFKTGGSMPGNIAEEYKYVGCGSIYIQQELCLYVFEKLRS
;
A
#
# COMPACT_ATOMS: atom_id res chain seq x y z
N ASP A 1 11.10 -22.16 12.44
CA ASP A 1 11.59 -20.91 12.45
C ASP A 1 10.59 -19.90 12.99
N GLY A 2 11.09 -18.93 13.65
CA GLY A 2 10.26 -18.05 14.38
C GLY A 2 9.29 -17.31 13.57
N LEU A 3 9.67 -16.92 12.41
CA LEU A 3 8.81 -16.19 11.58
C LEU A 3 7.67 -17.00 11.15
N GLU A 4 7.92 -18.18 10.80
CA GLU A 4 6.90 -19.00 10.41
C GLU A 4 5.97 -19.30 11.47
N GLY A 5 6.47 -19.44 12.64
CA GLY A 5 5.62 -19.65 13.74
C GLY A 5 4.67 -18.54 13.89
N LEU A 6 5.12 -17.37 13.65
CA LEU A 6 4.27 -16.25 13.76
C LEU A 6 3.21 -16.30 12.75
N TRP A 7 3.57 -16.64 11.57
CA TRP A 7 2.60 -16.67 10.54
C TRP A 7 1.57 -17.68 10.80
N ASN A 8 1.97 -18.73 11.38
CA ASN A 8 1.04 -19.71 11.62
C ASN A 8 0.13 -19.38 12.62
N ILE A 9 0.50 -18.53 13.41
CA ILE A 9 -0.34 -18.10 14.35
C ILE A 9 -1.45 -17.56 13.68
N SER A 10 -1.20 -17.12 12.57
CA SER A 10 -2.27 -16.68 11.84
C SER A 10 -3.06 -17.90 11.63
N GLY A 11 -2.59 -18.93 12.10
CA GLY A 11 -3.35 -20.06 11.99
C GLY A 11 -4.49 -19.89 12.91
N PHE A 12 -4.37 -19.00 13.76
CA PHE A 12 -5.43 -18.70 14.58
C PHE A 12 -6.54 -18.32 13.68
N ASP A 13 -6.23 -17.98 12.50
CA ASP A 13 -7.23 -17.66 11.60
C ASP A 13 -8.14 -18.78 11.36
N THR A 14 -7.60 -19.92 11.29
CA THR A 14 -8.37 -21.05 10.97
C THR A 14 -9.45 -21.25 11.95
N VAL A 15 -9.11 -21.10 13.16
CA VAL A 15 -10.07 -21.33 14.19
C VAL A 15 -11.20 -20.36 14.10
N SER A 16 -10.86 -19.14 13.92
CA SER A 16 -11.89 -18.15 13.82
C SER A 16 -12.75 -18.41 12.65
N ASP A 17 -12.15 -18.80 11.61
CA ASP A 17 -12.88 -19.02 10.42
C ASP A 17 -13.89 -20.09 10.57
N GLU A 18 -13.58 -21.09 11.28
CA GLU A 18 -14.50 -22.10 11.43
C GLU A 18 -15.71 -21.68 12.14
N ARG A 19 -15.58 -20.89 13.11
CA ARG A 19 -16.73 -20.44 13.81
C ARG A 19 -17.58 -19.61 12.93
N ASN A 20 -16.99 -18.99 11.96
CA ASN A 20 -17.74 -18.14 11.08
C ASN A 20 -18.10 -18.83 9.81
N SER A 21 -17.88 -20.08 9.75
CA SER A 21 -18.11 -20.76 8.50
C SER A 21 -19.57 -20.71 8.11
N SER A 22 -20.43 -20.49 9.04
CA SER A 22 -21.82 -20.41 8.67
C SER A 22 -22.14 -19.08 8.04
N LYS A 23 -21.21 -18.16 8.06
CA LYS A 23 -21.46 -16.89 7.49
C LYS A 23 -21.37 -16.93 6.00
N PRO A 24 -21.82 -15.90 5.38
CA PRO A 24 -21.80 -15.87 3.93
C PRO A 24 -20.43 -16.08 3.39
N LYS A 25 -20.39 -16.49 2.21
CA LYS A 25 -19.18 -16.81 1.58
C LYS A 25 -18.27 -15.64 1.31
N ASN A 26 -18.67 -14.43 1.47
CA ASN A 26 -17.76 -13.36 1.13
C ASN A 26 -16.85 -13.01 2.25
N LYS A 27 -16.28 -13.98 2.89
CA LYS A 27 -15.24 -13.75 3.81
C LYS A 27 -14.05 -13.21 3.09
N PRO A 28 -13.40 -12.20 3.60
CA PRO A 28 -12.24 -11.63 2.91
C PRO A 28 -11.06 -12.58 2.90
N ILE A 29 -10.27 -12.49 1.88
CA ILE A 29 -9.03 -13.26 1.78
C ILE A 29 -7.91 -12.26 1.64
N TYR A 30 -7.11 -12.12 2.69
CA TYR A 30 -6.07 -11.10 2.69
C TYR A 30 -4.74 -11.63 2.19
N LYS A 31 -4.06 -10.82 1.41
CA LYS A 31 -2.71 -11.12 0.94
C LYS A 31 -1.93 -9.83 0.87
N ILE A 32 -0.64 -9.93 0.81
CA ILE A 32 0.21 -8.76 0.62
C ILE A 32 0.72 -8.80 -0.80
N PHE A 33 0.37 -7.79 -1.58
CA PHE A 33 0.80 -7.69 -2.96
C PHE A 33 1.68 -6.47 -3.14
N LYS A 34 2.53 -6.54 -4.15
CA LYS A 34 3.44 -5.46 -4.49
C LYS A 34 2.96 -4.82 -5.78
N TYR A 35 2.89 -3.50 -5.79
CA TYR A 35 2.41 -2.75 -6.93
C TYR A 35 3.45 -1.72 -7.34
N THR A 36 3.59 -1.50 -8.63
CA THR A 36 4.49 -0.46 -9.08
C THR A 36 3.73 0.87 -9.02
N LEU A 37 4.40 1.90 -8.57
CA LEU A 37 3.81 3.22 -8.48
C LEU A 37 4.43 4.07 -9.57
N PRO A 38 3.65 4.53 -10.55
CA PRO A 38 4.23 5.33 -11.62
C PRO A 38 4.87 6.58 -11.05
N ILE A 39 6.03 6.95 -11.57
CA ILE A 39 6.77 8.09 -11.05
C ILE A 39 6.33 9.34 -11.79
N ALA A 40 5.52 10.14 -11.12
CA ALA A 40 5.01 11.39 -11.63
C ALA A 40 4.58 12.21 -10.43
N GLU A 41 4.42 13.51 -10.62
CA GLU A 41 4.01 14.36 -9.51
C GLU A 41 2.68 13.93 -8.94
N ARG A 42 1.77 13.51 -9.80
CA ARG A 42 0.49 12.95 -9.38
C ARG A 42 0.33 11.64 -10.10
N THR A 43 -0.07 10.63 -9.38
CA THR A 43 -0.20 9.31 -9.97
C THR A 43 -1.30 8.54 -9.25
N HIS A 44 -1.65 7.40 -9.78
CA HIS A 44 -2.67 6.58 -9.14
C HIS A 44 -2.42 5.12 -9.46
N ILE A 45 -2.96 4.27 -8.62
CA ILE A 45 -3.00 2.83 -8.88
C ILE A 45 -4.35 2.33 -8.40
N ASP A 46 -4.79 1.22 -8.96
CA ASP A 46 -6.03 0.60 -8.53
C ASP A 46 -5.70 -0.49 -7.54
N LEU A 47 -6.32 -0.44 -6.37
CA LEU A 47 -6.11 -1.41 -5.33
C LEU A 47 -7.46 -1.95 -4.87
N PRO A 48 -7.50 -3.17 -4.33
CA PRO A 48 -8.76 -3.66 -3.76
C PRO A 48 -9.25 -2.71 -2.69
N LEU A 49 -10.54 -2.54 -2.63
CA LEU A 49 -11.16 -1.62 -1.70
C LEU A 49 -10.66 -1.87 -0.29
N GLY A 50 -10.26 -0.82 0.39
CA GLY A 50 -9.79 -0.93 1.78
C GLY A 50 -8.36 -1.38 1.94
N ALA A 51 -7.60 -1.45 0.86
CA ALA A 51 -6.20 -1.89 0.97
C ALA A 51 -5.41 -1.01 1.91
N GLN A 52 -4.54 -1.63 2.68
CA GLN A 52 -3.69 -0.89 3.61
C GLN A 52 -2.26 -0.91 3.10
N ILE A 53 -1.69 0.25 2.88
CA ILE A 53 -0.32 0.33 2.38
C ILE A 53 0.62 0.09 3.54
N LEU A 54 1.52 -0.86 3.37
CA LEU A 54 2.43 -1.27 4.41
C LEU A 54 3.84 -0.74 4.22
N ARG A 55 4.24 -0.51 2.98
CA ARG A 55 5.61 -0.13 2.70
C ARG A 55 5.73 0.54 1.34
N VAL A 56 6.64 1.49 1.24
CA VAL A 56 7.01 2.10 -0.02
C VAL A 56 8.52 1.98 -0.11
N ASP A 57 9.02 1.59 -1.26
CA ASP A 57 10.48 1.45 -1.40
C ASP A 57 10.85 1.51 -2.87
N GLY A 58 12.11 1.83 -3.11
CA GLY A 58 12.65 1.78 -4.46
C GLY A 58 13.21 0.40 -4.74
N LEU A 59 12.99 -0.08 -5.94
CA LEU A 59 13.46 -1.40 -6.31
C LEU A 59 13.63 -1.44 -7.82
N ASP A 60 14.80 -1.83 -8.27
CA ASP A 60 15.07 -1.98 -9.70
C ASP A 60 14.75 -0.71 -10.47
N GLY A 61 15.11 0.42 -9.91
CA GLY A 61 14.93 1.69 -10.61
C GLY A 61 13.52 2.23 -10.59
N GLY A 62 12.60 1.55 -9.93
CA GLY A 62 11.23 1.99 -9.86
C GLY A 62 10.79 2.19 -8.43
N LEU A 63 9.58 2.70 -8.27
CA LEU A 63 9.00 2.92 -6.96
C LEU A 63 7.86 1.94 -6.78
N TRP A 64 7.83 1.28 -5.63
CA TRP A 64 6.86 0.22 -5.39
C TRP A 64 6.16 0.43 -4.06
N VAL A 65 4.94 -0.08 -3.97
CA VAL A 65 4.22 -0.09 -2.71
C VAL A 65 3.80 -1.53 -2.42
N TRP A 66 3.85 -1.88 -1.15
CA TRP A 66 3.36 -3.19 -0.69
C TRP A 66 2.10 -2.92 0.10
N ALA A 67 1.06 -3.66 -0.19
CA ALA A 67 -0.23 -3.42 0.46
C ALA A 67 -0.90 -4.71 0.86
N MET A 68 -1.54 -4.67 2.01
CA MET A 68 -2.38 -5.79 2.45
C MET A 68 -3.73 -5.56 1.82
N VAL A 69 -4.18 -6.53 1.06
CA VAL A 69 -5.39 -6.38 0.28
C VAL A 69 -6.34 -7.54 0.49
N ASP A 70 -7.62 -7.26 0.38
CA ASP A 70 -8.64 -8.29 0.37
C ASP A 70 -8.82 -8.67 -1.09
N THR A 71 -8.38 -9.84 -1.46
CA THR A 71 -8.36 -10.25 -2.85
C THR A 71 -9.76 -10.46 -3.41
N THR A 72 -10.78 -10.46 -2.57
CA THR A 72 -12.14 -10.63 -3.04
C THR A 72 -12.85 -9.29 -3.26
N ALA A 73 -12.21 -8.19 -2.90
CA ALA A 73 -12.85 -6.88 -2.99
C ALA A 73 -12.69 -6.29 -4.38
N SER A 74 -13.60 -5.42 -4.76
CA SER A 74 -13.49 -4.74 -6.03
C SER A 74 -12.38 -3.69 -5.94
N LEU A 75 -11.92 -3.24 -7.08
CA LEU A 75 -10.83 -2.28 -7.12
C LEU A 75 -11.34 -0.86 -6.97
N GLU A 76 -10.52 -0.02 -6.37
CA GLU A 76 -10.79 1.41 -6.28
C GLU A 76 -9.52 2.15 -6.65
N ARG A 77 -9.68 3.32 -7.22
CA ARG A 77 -8.53 4.15 -7.58
C ARG A 77 -8.01 4.86 -6.35
N ARG A 78 -6.72 4.74 -6.11
CA ARG A 78 -6.06 5.43 -5.01
C ARG A 78 -5.05 6.41 -5.62
N GLU A 79 -5.11 7.66 -5.22
CA GLU A 79 -4.31 8.71 -5.83
C GLU A 79 -3.18 9.13 -4.92
N PHE A 80 -2.03 9.39 -5.52
CA PHE A 80 -0.84 9.70 -4.76
C PHE A 80 -0.12 10.91 -5.36
N ALA A 81 0.65 11.58 -4.54
CA ALA A 81 1.50 12.67 -4.97
C ALA A 81 2.91 12.37 -4.51
N LEU A 82 3.87 12.61 -5.36
CA LEU A 82 5.26 12.31 -5.08
C LEU A 82 6.06 13.60 -5.01
N PHE A 83 6.90 13.71 -3.99
CA PHE A 83 7.70 14.91 -3.80
C PHE A 83 9.15 14.52 -3.51
N LYS A 84 10.07 15.34 -3.97
CA LYS A 84 11.47 15.11 -3.68
C LYS A 84 11.93 16.04 -2.59
N THR A 85 13.02 15.71 -1.95
CA THR A 85 13.57 16.54 -0.90
C THR A 85 13.82 17.95 -1.45
N GLY A 86 13.32 18.94 -0.75
CA GLY A 86 13.53 20.33 -1.16
C GLY A 86 12.52 20.83 -2.17
N GLY A 87 11.67 19.97 -2.69
CA GLY A 87 10.66 20.40 -3.64
C GLY A 87 9.48 21.06 -2.94
N SER A 88 8.82 21.95 -3.65
CA SER A 88 7.66 22.63 -3.09
C SER A 88 6.46 21.71 -3.08
N MET A 89 5.61 21.87 -2.08
CA MET A 89 4.41 21.07 -1.96
C MET A 89 3.21 22.00 -1.94
N PRO A 90 2.04 21.49 -2.35
CA PRO A 90 0.83 22.32 -2.33
C PRO A 90 0.50 22.75 -0.91
N GLY A 91 -0.10 23.92 -0.79
CA GLY A 91 -0.45 24.43 0.54
C GLY A 91 -1.45 23.58 1.28
N ASN A 92 -2.23 22.77 0.55
CA ASN A 92 -3.25 21.94 1.19
C ASN A 92 -2.74 20.54 1.50
N ILE A 93 -1.42 20.32 1.43
CA ILE A 93 -0.90 18.97 1.58
C ILE A 93 -1.27 18.37 2.94
N ALA A 94 -1.24 19.15 3.97
CA ALA A 94 -1.50 18.64 5.31
C ALA A 94 -2.95 18.29 5.53
N GLU A 95 -3.86 18.95 4.83
CA GLU A 95 -5.28 18.68 5.00
C GLU A 95 -5.81 17.59 4.07
N GLU A 96 -5.26 17.50 2.89
CA GLU A 96 -5.85 16.60 1.89
C GLU A 96 -5.05 15.36 1.59
N TYR A 97 -3.85 15.24 2.14
CA TYR A 97 -3.00 14.09 1.89
C TYR A 97 -2.42 13.57 3.19
N LYS A 98 -2.04 12.31 3.17
CA LYS A 98 -1.34 11.74 4.31
C LYS A 98 -0.07 11.07 3.81
N TYR A 99 0.96 11.13 4.59
CA TYR A 99 2.24 10.51 4.24
C TYR A 99 2.12 9.00 4.34
N VAL A 100 2.59 8.29 3.33
CA VAL A 100 2.54 6.83 3.36
C VAL A 100 3.93 6.18 3.30
N GLY A 101 4.94 6.88 2.86
CA GLY A 101 6.27 6.30 2.86
C GLY A 101 7.16 6.95 1.84
N CYS A 102 8.41 6.52 1.79
CA CYS A 102 9.36 7.06 0.84
C CYS A 102 10.21 5.93 0.29
N GLY A 103 10.78 6.17 -0.87
CA GLY A 103 11.70 5.21 -1.46
C GLY A 103 12.71 5.92 -2.31
N SER A 104 13.90 5.33 -2.41
CA SER A 104 14.97 5.91 -3.23
C SER A 104 15.02 5.18 -4.54
N ILE A 105 15.15 5.95 -5.61
CA ILE A 105 15.37 5.37 -6.91
C ILE A 105 16.66 5.96 -7.46
N TYR A 106 17.23 5.30 -8.43
CA TYR A 106 18.50 5.74 -8.95
C TYR A 106 18.35 6.08 -10.42
N ILE A 107 18.44 7.34 -10.73
CA ILE A 107 18.42 7.81 -12.09
C ILE A 107 19.61 8.73 -12.21
N GLN A 108 20.74 8.21 -12.63
CA GLN A 108 21.99 8.94 -12.69
C GLN A 108 22.49 9.33 -11.31
N GLN A 109 21.60 9.57 -10.38
CA GLN A 109 21.96 9.84 -9.01
C GLN A 109 20.79 9.38 -8.16
N GLU A 110 21.03 9.24 -6.88
CA GLU A 110 20.00 8.79 -5.97
C GLU A 110 18.95 9.88 -5.79
N LEU A 111 17.71 9.50 -5.85
CA LEU A 111 16.61 10.43 -5.69
C LEU A 111 15.60 9.83 -4.72
N CYS A 112 15.39 10.50 -3.61
CA CYS A 112 14.42 10.02 -2.63
C CYS A 112 13.07 10.66 -2.90
N LEU A 113 12.06 9.83 -3.07
CA LEU A 113 10.72 10.32 -3.34
C LEU A 113 9.82 10.02 -2.16
N TYR A 114 9.14 11.04 -1.69
CA TYR A 114 8.23 10.93 -0.56
C TYR A 114 6.82 10.82 -1.12
N VAL A 115 6.09 9.82 -0.68
CA VAL A 115 4.79 9.47 -1.24
C VAL A 115 3.69 9.84 -0.28
N PHE A 116 2.76 10.64 -0.76
CA PHE A 116 1.58 11.03 0.01
C PHE A 116 0.35 10.51 -0.72
N GLU A 117 -0.60 10.05 0.03
CA GLU A 117 -1.84 9.56 -0.56
C GLU A 117 -2.95 10.56 -0.33
N LYS A 118 -3.73 10.84 -1.37
CA LYS A 118 -4.83 11.77 -1.22
C LYS A 118 -5.91 11.14 -0.35
N LEU A 119 -6.39 11.90 0.62
CA LEU A 119 -7.43 11.40 1.49
C LEU A 119 -8.72 11.31 0.69
N ARG A 120 -9.50 10.30 0.98
CA ARG A 120 -10.77 10.12 0.30
C ARG A 120 -11.86 10.66 1.19
N SER A 121 -12.84 11.25 0.60
CA SER A 121 -13.95 11.80 1.38
C SER A 121 -15.06 10.79 1.60
#